data_886e8ff507b7245e84b00c83ac43e90a
#
_entry.id   886e8ff507b7245e84b00c83ac43e90a
#
_cell.length_a   1.000
_cell.length_b   1.000
_cell.length_c   1.000
_cell.angle_alpha   90.00
_cell.angle_beta   90.00
_cell.angle_gamma   90.00
#
_symmetry.space_group_name_H-M   'P 1'
#
loop_
_entity.id
_entity.type
_entity.pdbx_description
1 polymer ?
#
loop_
_entity_poly.entity_id
_entity_poly.type
_entity_poly.pdbx_seq_one_letter_code
_entity_poly.pdbx_strand_id
1 'polypeptide(L)'
;MNLIIFGPPGAGKGTQSKFIVKTYNLFQLSTGDLLRQEIKNKSKVGLQIASIVNAGSLVSDEIVSELIETVIIKKEYNNRIIFDGYPRNISQAENLDLILERYKQKIDLVLKLSVSLEVIKKRISGRSICSMCGKIYNLYFNPAPKNSECCSDKYLQKRGDDTVDVAIKRFKTYEKSTEPVLKFYKKHGLLQEVNGETSIDQIYKEISQKIDLIQGWLWLITQYKYAFETLTQLFMARIAGINIPQNKIVSVALTYIHGIGLHSSKKICDKLDISLKTRVNELTEEQVLKIREFIDSNHKVEGDLRREISINIKRLVDLASYRGSRHKKNYQLEASVLIAMQELEKVKQLR
;
A
#
# COMPACT_ATOMS: atom_id res chain seq x y z
N MET A 1 5.73 5.57 -0.89
CA MET A 1 6.20 5.65 -2.29
C MET A 1 7.21 4.56 -2.55
N ASN A 2 6.98 3.72 -3.57
CA ASN A 2 7.91 2.68 -4.01
C ASN A 2 8.57 3.11 -5.32
N LEU A 3 9.89 2.98 -5.41
CA LEU A 3 10.69 3.38 -6.56
C LEU A 3 11.42 2.19 -7.15
N ILE A 4 11.63 2.21 -8.46
CA ILE A 4 12.58 1.31 -9.11
C ILE A 4 13.72 2.13 -9.70
N ILE A 5 14.96 1.71 -9.53
CA ILE A 5 16.12 2.31 -10.19
C ILE A 5 16.76 1.33 -11.15
N PHE A 6 16.68 1.66 -12.44
CA PHE A 6 17.30 0.92 -13.53
C PHE A 6 18.60 1.58 -13.98
N GLY A 7 19.43 0.77 -14.58
CA GLY A 7 20.67 1.19 -15.22
C GLY A 7 21.65 0.01 -15.32
N PRO A 8 22.57 0.05 -16.26
CA PRO A 8 23.55 -1.01 -16.44
C PRO A 8 24.45 -1.16 -15.18
N PRO A 9 25.20 -2.27 -15.07
CA PRO A 9 26.19 -2.43 -14.00
C PRO A 9 27.21 -1.28 -14.09
N GLY A 10 27.55 -0.68 -12.94
CA GLY A 10 28.45 0.49 -12.94
C GLY A 10 27.78 1.84 -13.18
N ALA A 11 26.48 1.91 -13.48
CA ALA A 11 25.77 3.18 -13.71
C ALA A 11 25.68 4.10 -12.48
N GLY A 12 25.97 3.61 -11.27
CA GLY A 12 25.87 4.41 -10.05
C GLY A 12 24.59 4.23 -9.24
N LYS A 13 23.74 3.26 -9.61
CA LYS A 13 22.46 2.98 -8.92
C LYS A 13 22.59 2.95 -7.39
N GLY A 14 23.48 2.10 -6.88
CA GLY A 14 23.63 1.95 -5.42
C GLY A 14 24.15 3.19 -4.72
N THR A 15 24.89 4.09 -5.41
CA THR A 15 25.31 5.39 -4.88
C THR A 15 24.11 6.32 -4.75
N GLN A 16 23.32 6.44 -5.82
CA GLN A 16 22.13 7.28 -5.84
C GLN A 16 21.05 6.76 -4.88
N SER A 17 20.85 5.44 -4.82
CA SER A 17 19.91 4.83 -3.87
C SER A 17 20.23 5.19 -2.43
N LYS A 18 21.50 5.23 -2.04
CA LYS A 18 21.91 5.63 -0.67
C LYS A 18 21.51 7.07 -0.34
N PHE A 19 21.66 8.00 -1.29
CA PHE A 19 21.22 9.38 -1.10
C PHE A 19 19.69 9.46 -1.00
N ILE A 20 18.98 8.80 -1.91
CA ILE A 20 17.51 8.76 -1.93
C ILE A 20 16.98 8.17 -0.62
N VAL A 21 17.54 7.05 -0.15
CA VAL A 21 17.17 6.41 1.13
C VAL A 21 17.29 7.39 2.29
N LYS A 22 18.40 8.13 2.36
CA LYS A 22 18.65 9.06 3.46
C LYS A 22 17.70 10.25 3.44
N THR A 23 17.40 10.81 2.26
CA THR A 23 16.58 12.02 2.12
C THR A 23 15.09 11.72 2.23
N TYR A 24 14.62 10.64 1.59
CA TYR A 24 13.20 10.32 1.51
C TYR A 24 12.76 9.22 2.49
N ASN A 25 13.66 8.80 3.39
CA ASN A 25 13.40 7.78 4.40
C ASN A 25 12.84 6.48 3.78
N LEU A 26 13.46 6.01 2.69
CA LEU A 26 13.11 4.77 2.02
C LEU A 26 14.00 3.62 2.50
N PHE A 27 13.62 2.39 2.18
CA PHE A 27 14.43 1.20 2.36
C PHE A 27 14.99 0.75 1.02
N GLN A 28 16.31 0.58 0.92
CA GLN A 28 16.94 0.05 -0.31
C GLN A 28 16.86 -1.47 -0.31
N LEU A 29 16.11 -2.02 -1.25
CA LEU A 29 16.08 -3.44 -1.56
C LEU A 29 16.99 -3.69 -2.76
N SER A 30 18.24 -4.11 -2.49
CA SER A 30 19.21 -4.48 -3.52
C SER A 30 19.25 -5.99 -3.66
N THR A 31 18.73 -6.51 -4.77
CA THR A 31 18.76 -7.96 -5.02
C THR A 31 20.17 -8.51 -5.06
N GLY A 32 21.12 -7.75 -5.59
CA GLY A 32 22.53 -8.16 -5.59
C GLY A 32 23.12 -8.26 -4.18
N ASP A 33 22.73 -7.40 -3.26
CA ASP A 33 23.21 -7.45 -1.87
C ASP A 33 22.52 -8.57 -1.09
N LEU A 34 21.23 -8.80 -1.30
CA LEU A 34 20.51 -9.95 -0.73
C LEU A 34 21.15 -11.27 -1.14
N LEU A 35 21.38 -11.48 -2.43
CA LEU A 35 22.00 -12.71 -2.93
C LEU A 35 23.42 -12.89 -2.38
N ARG A 36 24.23 -11.82 -2.29
CA ARG A 36 25.57 -11.88 -1.67
C ARG A 36 25.51 -12.18 -0.18
N GLN A 37 24.50 -11.69 0.52
CA GLN A 37 24.29 -11.99 1.94
C GLN A 37 23.94 -13.46 2.15
N GLU A 38 23.06 -14.04 1.31
CA GLU A 38 22.75 -15.47 1.35
C GLU A 38 23.99 -16.34 1.10
N ILE A 39 24.83 -15.96 0.14
CA ILE A 39 26.10 -16.65 -0.14
C ILE A 39 27.05 -16.55 1.08
N LYS A 40 27.18 -15.38 1.69
CA LYS A 40 28.01 -15.15 2.86
C LYS A 40 27.53 -15.97 4.07
N ASN A 41 26.23 -16.06 4.25
CA ASN A 41 25.58 -16.81 5.33
C ASN A 41 25.59 -18.33 5.08
N LYS A 42 26.07 -18.77 3.90
CA LYS A 42 26.08 -20.19 3.49
C LYS A 42 24.70 -20.87 3.64
N SER A 43 23.62 -20.12 3.39
CA SER A 43 22.27 -20.68 3.38
C SER A 43 22.12 -21.72 2.26
N LYS A 44 21.06 -22.56 2.33
CA LYS A 44 20.77 -23.52 1.23
C LYS A 44 20.70 -22.80 -0.12
N VAL A 45 20.02 -21.69 -0.18
CA VAL A 45 19.90 -20.84 -1.39
C VAL A 45 21.27 -20.26 -1.75
N GLY A 46 22.02 -19.73 -0.78
CA GLY A 46 23.35 -19.17 -1.01
C GLY A 46 24.34 -20.14 -1.64
N LEU A 47 24.34 -21.40 -1.23
CA LEU A 47 25.20 -22.44 -1.80
C LEU A 47 24.82 -22.77 -3.27
N GLN A 48 23.53 -22.78 -3.58
CA GLN A 48 23.04 -23.06 -4.94
C GLN A 48 23.36 -21.93 -5.92
N ILE A 49 23.27 -20.67 -5.48
CA ILE A 49 23.41 -19.50 -6.36
C ILE A 49 24.85 -18.96 -6.48
N ALA A 50 25.78 -19.44 -5.64
CA ALA A 50 27.13 -18.89 -5.59
C ALA A 50 27.87 -18.91 -6.94
N SER A 51 27.82 -20.02 -7.66
CA SER A 51 28.41 -20.17 -9.00
C SER A 51 27.77 -19.27 -10.03
N ILE A 52 26.45 -19.12 -9.99
CA ILE A 52 25.64 -18.33 -10.93
C ILE A 52 25.96 -16.84 -10.76
N VAL A 53 25.98 -16.36 -9.50
CA VAL A 53 26.29 -14.96 -9.17
C VAL A 53 27.72 -14.59 -9.54
N ASN A 54 28.69 -15.47 -9.26
CA ASN A 54 30.09 -15.24 -9.61
C ASN A 54 30.33 -15.22 -11.11
N ALA A 55 29.61 -16.04 -11.88
CA ALA A 55 29.63 -16.02 -13.36
C ALA A 55 28.92 -14.80 -13.95
N GLY A 56 28.27 -13.95 -13.12
CA GLY A 56 27.51 -12.80 -13.56
C GLY A 56 26.20 -13.12 -14.29
N SER A 57 25.72 -14.36 -14.16
CA SER A 57 24.46 -14.83 -14.72
C SER A 57 23.27 -14.46 -13.81
N LEU A 58 22.04 -14.52 -14.33
CA LEU A 58 20.83 -14.26 -13.56
C LEU A 58 20.47 -15.51 -12.75
N VAL A 59 20.07 -15.31 -11.50
CA VAL A 59 19.47 -16.33 -10.64
C VAL A 59 18.02 -16.55 -11.09
N SER A 60 17.44 -17.71 -10.79
CA SER A 60 16.06 -18.03 -11.17
C SER A 60 15.06 -17.02 -10.57
N ASP A 61 13.98 -16.76 -11.32
CA ASP A 61 12.98 -15.75 -10.95
C ASP A 61 12.25 -16.13 -9.67
N GLU A 62 12.03 -17.41 -9.41
CA GLU A 62 11.37 -17.93 -8.22
C GLU A 62 12.16 -17.58 -6.95
N ILE A 63 13.46 -17.88 -6.93
CA ILE A 63 14.33 -17.60 -5.77
C ILE A 63 14.37 -16.09 -5.48
N VAL A 64 14.51 -15.28 -6.52
CA VAL A 64 14.56 -13.82 -6.36
C VAL A 64 13.23 -13.28 -5.85
N SER A 65 12.10 -13.80 -6.37
CA SER A 65 10.76 -13.38 -5.96
C SER A 65 10.47 -13.71 -4.50
N GLU A 66 10.81 -14.91 -4.05
CA GLU A 66 10.66 -15.31 -2.64
C GLU A 66 11.45 -14.38 -1.72
N LEU A 67 12.71 -14.07 -2.04
CA LEU A 67 13.52 -13.17 -1.24
C LEU A 67 12.94 -11.75 -1.19
N ILE A 68 12.39 -11.26 -2.28
CA ILE A 68 11.77 -9.93 -2.35
C ILE A 68 10.48 -9.89 -1.53
N GLU A 69 9.64 -10.92 -1.63
CA GLU A 69 8.38 -10.99 -0.90
C GLU A 69 8.62 -10.96 0.61
N THR A 70 9.68 -11.63 1.12
CA THR A 70 10.06 -11.57 2.56
C THR A 70 10.33 -10.15 3.06
N VAL A 71 10.72 -9.24 2.18
CA VAL A 71 10.97 -7.83 2.53
C VAL A 71 9.69 -7.01 2.39
N ILE A 72 8.91 -7.22 1.32
CA ILE A 72 7.67 -6.46 1.06
C ILE A 72 6.63 -6.66 2.17
N ILE A 73 6.56 -7.85 2.76
CA ILE A 73 5.63 -8.20 3.85
C ILE A 73 5.88 -7.36 5.12
N LYS A 74 7.09 -6.86 5.33
CA LYS A 74 7.43 -6.11 6.55
C LYS A 74 6.72 -4.76 6.57
N LYS A 75 5.85 -4.56 7.55
CA LYS A 75 5.05 -3.33 7.72
C LYS A 75 5.91 -2.06 7.77
N GLU A 76 7.12 -2.15 8.30
CA GLU A 76 8.07 -1.02 8.40
C GLU A 76 8.52 -0.48 7.03
N TYR A 77 8.45 -1.32 5.96
CA TYR A 77 8.86 -0.94 4.60
C TYR A 77 7.66 -0.64 3.67
N ASN A 78 6.45 -0.69 4.20
CA ASN A 78 5.24 -0.48 3.42
C ASN A 78 5.23 0.88 2.70
N ASN A 79 5.11 0.86 1.37
CA ASN A 79 5.20 2.03 0.50
C ASN A 79 6.47 2.89 0.73
N ARG A 80 7.61 2.23 1.04
CA ARG A 80 8.88 2.90 1.35
C ARG A 80 10.09 2.15 0.80
N ILE A 81 9.96 1.51 -0.36
CA ILE A 81 11.00 0.65 -0.93
C ILE A 81 11.57 1.29 -2.19
N ILE A 82 12.90 1.27 -2.32
CA ILE A 82 13.61 1.48 -3.57
C ILE A 82 14.19 0.14 -4.04
N PHE A 83 13.67 -0.35 -5.17
CA PHE A 83 14.14 -1.59 -5.79
C PHE A 83 15.39 -1.29 -6.63
N ASP A 84 16.55 -1.81 -6.20
CA ASP A 84 17.83 -1.67 -6.89
C ASP A 84 18.23 -2.99 -7.55
N GLY A 85 18.21 -3.00 -8.89
CA GLY A 85 18.56 -4.16 -9.68
C GLY A 85 17.46 -5.22 -9.84
N TYR A 86 16.22 -4.86 -9.59
CA TYR A 86 15.01 -5.65 -9.84
C TYR A 86 13.86 -4.73 -10.25
N PRO A 87 12.97 -5.17 -11.16
CA PRO A 87 13.00 -6.42 -11.94
C PRO A 87 14.06 -6.38 -13.07
N ARG A 88 14.46 -7.53 -13.61
CA ARG A 88 15.45 -7.64 -14.70
C ARG A 88 14.89 -8.21 -16.00
N ASN A 89 13.71 -8.76 -15.97
CA ASN A 89 12.94 -9.22 -17.12
C ASN A 89 11.45 -8.92 -16.95
N ILE A 90 10.66 -9.12 -17.99
CA ILE A 90 9.22 -8.81 -17.99
C ILE A 90 8.47 -9.69 -16.98
N SER A 91 8.76 -10.97 -16.91
CA SER A 91 8.14 -11.91 -15.97
C SER A 91 8.32 -11.45 -14.51
N GLN A 92 9.53 -11.00 -14.15
CA GLN A 92 9.78 -10.41 -12.84
C GLN A 92 8.99 -9.11 -12.61
N ALA A 93 8.80 -8.27 -13.64
CA ALA A 93 8.05 -7.03 -13.52
C ALA A 93 6.56 -7.31 -13.25
N GLU A 94 5.96 -8.21 -14.01
CA GLU A 94 4.58 -8.63 -13.83
C GLU A 94 4.36 -9.28 -12.45
N ASN A 95 5.29 -10.13 -12.02
CA ASN A 95 5.22 -10.76 -10.70
C ASN A 95 5.38 -9.74 -9.56
N LEU A 96 6.28 -8.74 -9.72
CA LEU A 96 6.41 -7.66 -8.75
C LEU A 96 5.11 -6.88 -8.59
N ASP A 97 4.47 -6.53 -9.70
CA ASP A 97 3.19 -5.80 -9.68
C ASP A 97 2.11 -6.62 -8.96
N LEU A 98 2.01 -7.94 -9.23
CA LEU A 98 1.08 -8.84 -8.54
C LEU A 98 1.36 -8.95 -7.03
N ILE A 99 2.65 -9.05 -6.63
CA ILE A 99 3.03 -9.09 -5.22
C ILE A 99 2.64 -7.77 -4.55
N LEU A 100 2.99 -6.64 -5.14
CA LEU A 100 2.68 -5.32 -4.57
C LEU A 100 1.17 -5.10 -4.45
N GLU A 101 0.38 -5.48 -5.45
CA GLU A 101 -1.09 -5.38 -5.42
C GLU A 101 -1.69 -6.20 -4.27
N ARG A 102 -1.20 -7.42 -4.03
CA ARG A 102 -1.62 -8.28 -2.91
C ARG A 102 -1.45 -7.58 -1.56
N TYR A 103 -0.40 -6.76 -1.41
CA TYR A 103 -0.12 -5.97 -0.20
C TYR A 103 -0.61 -4.52 -0.28
N LYS A 104 -1.49 -4.19 -1.25
CA LYS A 104 -2.05 -2.83 -1.46
C LYS A 104 -0.98 -1.77 -1.65
N GLN A 105 0.08 -2.13 -2.33
CA GLN A 105 1.20 -1.27 -2.71
C GLN A 105 1.26 -1.15 -4.24
N LYS A 106 2.00 -0.17 -4.73
CA LYS A 106 2.25 0.02 -6.16
C LYS A 106 3.62 0.64 -6.38
N ILE A 107 4.09 0.62 -7.62
CA ILE A 107 5.25 1.39 -8.06
C ILE A 107 4.78 2.80 -8.42
N ASP A 108 5.43 3.81 -7.86
CA ASP A 108 5.10 5.21 -8.09
C ASP A 108 6.03 5.88 -9.10
N LEU A 109 7.29 5.42 -9.19
CA LEU A 109 8.29 5.99 -10.09
C LEU A 109 9.33 4.95 -10.50
N VAL A 110 9.74 5.00 -11.76
CA VAL A 110 10.81 4.20 -12.33
C VAL A 110 11.87 5.13 -12.90
N LEU A 111 13.07 5.05 -12.35
CA LEU A 111 14.22 5.86 -12.77
C LEU A 111 15.16 5.02 -13.62
N LYS A 112 15.54 5.51 -14.81
CA LYS A 112 16.56 4.91 -15.67
C LYS A 112 17.80 5.80 -15.65
N LEU A 113 18.93 5.29 -15.16
CA LEU A 113 20.23 5.94 -15.32
C LEU A 113 20.83 5.54 -16.65
N SER A 114 20.93 6.50 -17.58
CA SER A 114 21.52 6.30 -18.91
C SER A 114 23.02 6.60 -18.83
N VAL A 115 23.84 5.59 -19.15
CA VAL A 115 25.32 5.67 -19.10
C VAL A 115 25.90 4.87 -20.25
N SER A 116 26.89 5.43 -20.96
CA SER A 116 27.58 4.76 -22.04
C SER A 116 28.50 3.63 -21.56
N LEU A 117 28.75 2.66 -22.46
CA LEU A 117 29.60 1.52 -22.13
C LEU A 117 31.03 1.93 -21.76
N GLU A 118 31.54 3.02 -22.38
CA GLU A 118 32.89 3.53 -22.08
C GLU A 118 33.02 4.03 -20.64
N VAL A 119 32.04 4.81 -20.19
CA VAL A 119 31.98 5.29 -18.78
C VAL A 119 31.83 4.13 -17.82
N ILE A 120 31.02 3.13 -18.18
CA ILE A 120 30.84 1.92 -17.37
C ILE A 120 32.14 1.15 -17.19
N LYS A 121 32.92 0.93 -18.27
CA LYS A 121 34.23 0.28 -18.21
C LYS A 121 35.15 1.01 -17.23
N LYS A 122 35.27 2.34 -17.34
CA LYS A 122 36.07 3.16 -16.43
C LYS A 122 35.57 3.07 -14.99
N ARG A 123 34.24 3.11 -14.78
CA ARG A 123 33.67 3.03 -13.43
C ARG A 123 33.92 1.68 -12.76
N ILE A 124 33.83 0.58 -13.49
CA ILE A 124 34.01 -0.76 -12.94
C ILE A 124 35.50 -1.04 -12.68
N SER A 125 36.38 -0.69 -13.60
CA SER A 125 37.84 -0.90 -13.41
C SER A 125 38.40 -0.08 -12.26
N GLY A 126 37.87 1.12 -12.01
CA GLY A 126 38.29 2.00 -10.90
C GLY A 126 37.56 1.80 -9.58
N ARG A 127 36.58 0.86 -9.50
CA ARG A 127 35.78 0.68 -8.29
C ARG A 127 36.54 -0.04 -7.18
N SER A 128 36.41 0.51 -5.98
CA SER A 128 36.90 -0.10 -4.74
C SER A 128 35.86 0.08 -3.62
N ILE A 129 35.84 -0.84 -2.67
CA ILE A 129 34.96 -0.82 -1.49
C ILE A 129 35.82 -0.86 -0.26
N CYS A 130 35.54 0.03 0.69
CA CYS A 130 36.19 -0.04 1.99
C CYS A 130 35.62 -1.22 2.80
N SER A 131 36.46 -2.14 3.22
CA SER A 131 36.07 -3.32 4.00
C SER A 131 35.57 -2.95 5.42
N MET A 132 35.96 -1.79 5.96
CA MET A 132 35.53 -1.34 7.28
C MET A 132 34.13 -0.68 7.28
N CYS A 133 33.90 0.28 6.38
CA CYS A 133 32.67 1.08 6.39
C CYS A 133 31.72 0.81 5.22
N GLY A 134 32.07 -0.06 4.26
CA GLY A 134 31.26 -0.39 3.10
C GLY A 134 31.07 0.77 2.10
N LYS A 135 31.78 1.90 2.25
CA LYS A 135 31.73 2.99 1.29
C LYS A 135 32.39 2.58 -0.04
N ILE A 136 31.76 3.00 -1.12
CA ILE A 136 32.21 2.73 -2.49
C ILE A 136 32.98 3.94 -2.97
N TYR A 137 34.16 3.72 -3.49
CA TYR A 137 35.03 4.71 -4.10
C TYR A 137 35.35 4.35 -5.54
N ASN A 138 35.82 5.31 -6.29
CA ASN A 138 36.24 5.12 -7.68
C ASN A 138 37.49 5.93 -7.95
N LEU A 139 38.50 5.30 -8.48
CA LEU A 139 39.80 5.92 -8.79
C LEU A 139 39.68 7.16 -9.65
N TYR A 140 38.73 7.16 -10.61
CA TYR A 140 38.61 8.23 -11.62
C TYR A 140 37.55 9.29 -11.29
N PHE A 141 36.49 8.92 -10.57
CA PHE A 141 35.32 9.78 -10.35
C PHE A 141 35.11 10.22 -8.91
N ASN A 142 35.51 9.39 -7.95
CA ASN A 142 35.38 9.67 -6.53
C ASN A 142 36.48 8.91 -5.76
N PRO A 143 37.72 9.40 -5.77
CA PRO A 143 38.84 8.73 -5.12
C PRO A 143 38.66 8.69 -3.58
N ALA A 144 39.21 7.66 -2.96
CA ALA A 144 39.22 7.56 -1.51
C ALA A 144 40.12 8.64 -0.90
N PRO A 145 39.75 9.22 0.24
CA PRO A 145 40.56 10.22 0.91
C PRO A 145 41.88 9.57 1.45
N LYS A 146 43.01 10.13 1.05
CA LYS A 146 44.34 9.60 1.36
C LYS A 146 44.66 9.55 2.88
N ASN A 147 44.09 10.46 3.64
CA ASN A 147 44.36 10.63 5.08
C ASN A 147 43.24 10.09 5.98
N SER A 148 42.46 9.12 5.53
CA SER A 148 41.38 8.55 6.33
C SER A 148 41.83 7.27 7.05
N GLU A 149 41.61 7.19 8.33
CA GLU A 149 41.88 5.97 9.11
C GLU A 149 41.07 4.79 8.64
N CYS A 150 39.82 5.04 8.23
CA CYS A 150 38.88 3.99 7.81
C CYS A 150 39.04 3.60 6.35
N CYS A 151 39.30 4.53 5.42
CA CYS A 151 39.23 4.35 3.98
C CYS A 151 40.58 4.43 3.28
N SER A 152 41.67 4.13 3.98
CA SER A 152 43.02 4.05 3.43
C SER A 152 43.15 2.84 2.47
N ASP A 153 44.17 2.87 1.61
CA ASP A 153 44.41 1.82 0.61
C ASP A 153 44.46 0.40 1.20
N LYS A 154 44.85 0.26 2.45
CA LYS A 154 44.86 -1.01 3.18
C LYS A 154 43.51 -1.68 3.30
N TYR A 155 42.42 -0.89 3.32
CA TYR A 155 41.05 -1.39 3.48
C TYR A 155 40.25 -1.36 2.21
N LEU A 156 40.84 -0.88 1.10
CA LEU A 156 40.16 -0.82 -0.19
C LEU A 156 40.27 -2.17 -0.92
N GLN A 157 39.13 -2.79 -1.16
CA GLN A 157 39.05 -4.07 -1.84
C GLN A 157 38.25 -3.95 -3.15
N LYS A 158 38.69 -4.65 -4.19
CA LYS A 158 37.90 -4.83 -5.42
C LYS A 158 36.90 -5.97 -5.24
N ARG A 159 35.75 -5.88 -5.87
CA ARG A 159 34.83 -7.02 -5.93
C ARG A 159 35.40 -8.08 -6.86
N GLY A 160 35.20 -9.35 -6.56
CA GLY A 160 35.67 -10.45 -7.39
C GLY A 160 35.04 -10.48 -8.79
N ASP A 161 33.89 -9.83 -8.95
CA ASP A 161 33.11 -9.73 -10.20
C ASP A 161 33.35 -8.40 -10.97
N ASP A 162 34.34 -7.58 -10.57
CA ASP A 162 34.67 -6.28 -11.17
C ASP A 162 35.78 -6.40 -12.23
N THR A 163 35.62 -7.33 -13.17
CA THR A 163 36.46 -7.42 -14.37
C THR A 163 35.74 -6.78 -15.57
N VAL A 164 36.53 -6.28 -16.52
CA VAL A 164 35.98 -5.62 -17.71
C VAL A 164 35.12 -6.59 -18.52
N ASP A 165 35.55 -7.86 -18.63
CA ASP A 165 34.84 -8.87 -19.40
C ASP A 165 33.47 -9.22 -18.76
N VAL A 166 33.44 -9.39 -17.45
CA VAL A 166 32.18 -9.61 -16.72
C VAL A 166 31.27 -8.39 -16.83
N ALA A 167 31.82 -7.18 -16.81
CA ALA A 167 31.06 -5.96 -17.01
C ALA A 167 30.41 -5.87 -18.37
N ILE A 168 31.14 -6.21 -19.44
CA ILE A 168 30.61 -6.26 -20.81
C ILE A 168 29.52 -7.31 -20.93
N LYS A 169 29.74 -8.53 -20.38
CA LYS A 169 28.74 -9.59 -20.37
C LYS A 169 27.44 -9.14 -19.68
N ARG A 170 27.54 -8.51 -18.50
CA ARG A 170 26.39 -7.98 -17.76
C ARG A 170 25.71 -6.83 -18.50
N PHE A 171 26.45 -5.98 -19.20
CA PHE A 171 25.88 -4.92 -20.00
C PHE A 171 25.04 -5.48 -21.15
N LYS A 172 25.54 -6.46 -21.88
CA LYS A 172 24.79 -7.16 -22.93
C LYS A 172 23.54 -7.86 -22.38
N THR A 173 23.66 -8.48 -21.20
CA THR A 173 22.50 -9.10 -20.53
C THR A 173 21.46 -8.05 -20.14
N TYR A 174 21.90 -6.88 -19.65
CA TYR A 174 21.01 -5.77 -19.32
C TYR A 174 20.25 -5.28 -20.56
N GLU A 175 20.94 -5.04 -21.68
CA GLU A 175 20.30 -4.62 -22.93
C GLU A 175 19.27 -5.65 -23.42
N LYS A 176 19.63 -6.94 -23.39
CA LYS A 176 18.76 -7.99 -23.89
C LYS A 176 17.54 -8.25 -23.00
N SER A 177 17.71 -8.28 -21.68
CA SER A 177 16.68 -8.76 -20.75
C SER A 177 15.96 -7.62 -20.02
N THR A 178 16.66 -6.52 -19.66
CA THR A 178 16.13 -5.46 -18.83
C THR A 178 15.59 -4.28 -19.62
N GLU A 179 16.15 -4.01 -20.78
CA GLU A 179 15.63 -2.91 -21.62
C GLU A 179 14.17 -3.11 -22.05
N PRO A 180 13.68 -4.32 -22.37
CA PRO A 180 12.26 -4.57 -22.59
C PRO A 180 11.37 -4.16 -21.42
N VAL A 181 11.84 -4.32 -20.18
CA VAL A 181 11.11 -3.91 -18.96
C VAL A 181 10.92 -2.38 -18.91
N LEU A 182 11.89 -1.62 -19.39
CA LEU A 182 11.76 -0.16 -19.48
C LEU A 182 10.62 0.24 -20.42
N LYS A 183 10.43 -0.48 -21.53
CA LYS A 183 9.30 -0.26 -22.45
C LYS A 183 7.97 -0.58 -21.77
N PHE A 184 7.91 -1.61 -20.92
CA PHE A 184 6.75 -1.95 -20.12
C PHE A 184 6.37 -0.79 -19.18
N TYR A 185 7.29 -0.28 -18.37
CA TYR A 185 7.00 0.84 -17.46
C TYR A 185 6.79 2.18 -18.18
N LYS A 186 7.38 2.36 -19.35
CA LYS A 186 7.11 3.55 -20.20
C LYS A 186 5.67 3.61 -20.68
N LYS A 187 5.09 2.47 -21.05
CA LYS A 187 3.67 2.38 -21.44
C LYS A 187 2.73 2.77 -20.29
N HIS A 188 3.14 2.53 -19.04
CA HIS A 188 2.39 2.91 -17.85
C HIS A 188 2.67 4.34 -17.38
N GLY A 189 3.48 5.12 -18.10
CA GLY A 189 3.80 6.51 -17.75
C GLY A 189 4.69 6.68 -16.51
N LEU A 190 5.29 5.61 -15.99
CA LEU A 190 6.08 5.62 -14.76
C LEU A 190 7.57 5.90 -14.99
N LEU A 191 8.08 5.75 -16.23
CA LEU A 191 9.50 5.82 -16.55
C LEU A 191 9.98 7.26 -16.68
N GLN A 192 11.04 7.59 -15.94
CA GLN A 192 11.79 8.83 -16.05
C GLN A 192 13.27 8.52 -16.32
N GLU A 193 13.84 9.15 -17.36
CA GLU A 193 15.25 8.99 -17.69
C GLU A 193 16.10 10.10 -17.03
N VAL A 194 17.30 9.74 -16.58
CA VAL A 194 18.27 10.61 -15.93
C VAL A 194 19.63 10.36 -16.56
N ASN A 195 20.36 11.43 -16.87
CA ASN A 195 21.71 11.31 -17.38
C ASN A 195 22.66 10.90 -16.24
N GLY A 196 23.12 9.63 -16.28
CA GLY A 196 24.01 9.07 -15.28
C GLY A 196 25.51 9.37 -15.49
N GLU A 197 25.91 10.20 -16.46
CA GLU A 197 27.32 10.49 -16.77
C GLU A 197 27.85 11.74 -16.05
N THR A 198 26.97 12.59 -15.56
CA THR A 198 27.31 13.81 -14.83
C THR A 198 27.86 13.53 -13.43
N SER A 199 28.12 14.56 -12.65
CA SER A 199 28.59 14.42 -11.26
C SER A 199 27.53 13.75 -10.37
N ILE A 200 27.97 13.11 -9.31
CA ILE A 200 27.10 12.41 -8.34
C ILE A 200 25.98 13.34 -7.83
N ASP A 201 26.33 14.58 -7.51
CA ASP A 201 25.41 15.57 -6.94
C ASP A 201 24.42 16.09 -8.00
N GLN A 202 24.86 16.27 -9.26
CA GLN A 202 23.97 16.66 -10.35
C GLN A 202 22.94 15.58 -10.66
N ILE A 203 23.37 14.30 -10.73
CA ILE A 203 22.47 13.16 -10.89
C ILE A 203 21.44 13.12 -9.76
N TYR A 204 21.92 13.29 -8.52
CA TYR A 204 21.06 13.30 -7.35
C TYR A 204 20.03 14.44 -7.39
N LYS A 205 20.46 15.64 -7.76
CA LYS A 205 19.57 16.81 -7.89
C LYS A 205 18.46 16.57 -8.93
N GLU A 206 18.82 16.01 -10.09
CA GLU A 206 17.84 15.67 -11.14
C GLU A 206 16.84 14.60 -10.66
N ILE A 207 17.33 13.57 -9.95
CA ILE A 207 16.49 12.54 -9.35
C ILE A 207 15.54 13.15 -8.32
N SER A 208 16.05 13.99 -7.41
CA SER A 208 15.24 14.63 -6.38
C SER A 208 14.12 15.46 -6.95
N GLN A 209 14.39 16.27 -7.98
CA GLN A 209 13.35 17.04 -8.65
C GLN A 209 12.21 16.16 -9.20
N LYS A 210 12.55 15.00 -9.78
CA LYS A 210 11.55 14.07 -10.30
C LYS A 210 10.73 13.41 -9.17
N ILE A 211 11.36 13.08 -8.05
CA ILE A 211 10.69 12.52 -6.87
C ILE A 211 9.77 13.55 -6.24
N ASP A 212 10.23 14.78 -6.05
CA ASP A 212 9.47 15.87 -5.41
C ASP A 212 8.23 16.24 -6.22
N LEU A 213 8.32 16.24 -7.55
CA LEU A 213 7.16 16.43 -8.42
C LEU A 213 6.09 15.37 -8.15
N ILE A 214 6.47 14.10 -8.04
CA ILE A 214 5.50 13.01 -7.80
C ILE A 214 4.93 13.09 -6.39
N GLN A 215 5.74 13.41 -5.39
CA GLN A 215 5.26 13.61 -4.02
C GLN A 215 4.29 14.80 -3.93
N GLY A 216 4.58 15.90 -4.62
CA GLY A 216 3.66 17.04 -4.73
C GLY A 216 2.32 16.65 -5.36
N TRP A 217 2.33 15.88 -6.45
CA TRP A 217 1.11 15.35 -7.07
C TRP A 217 0.34 14.41 -6.14
N LEU A 218 1.01 13.49 -5.47
CA LEU A 218 0.38 12.58 -4.49
C LEU A 218 -0.24 13.35 -3.33
N TRP A 219 0.41 14.39 -2.84
CA TRP A 219 -0.12 15.27 -1.79
C TRP A 219 -1.37 16.01 -2.28
N LEU A 220 -1.34 16.59 -3.50
CA LEU A 220 -2.48 17.25 -4.11
C LEU A 220 -3.67 16.31 -4.29
N ILE A 221 -3.44 15.11 -4.84
CA ILE A 221 -4.50 14.11 -5.02
C ILE A 221 -5.11 13.72 -3.67
N THR A 222 -4.30 13.58 -2.63
CA THR A 222 -4.78 13.27 -1.28
C THR A 222 -5.62 14.43 -0.73
N GLN A 223 -5.19 15.67 -0.90
CA GLN A 223 -5.95 16.85 -0.49
C GLN A 223 -7.27 16.98 -1.24
N TYR A 224 -7.27 16.75 -2.57
CA TYR A 224 -8.50 16.73 -3.36
C TYR A 224 -9.45 15.61 -2.94
N LYS A 225 -8.93 14.42 -2.61
CA LYS A 225 -9.74 13.31 -2.11
C LYS A 225 -10.38 13.65 -0.76
N TYR A 226 -9.62 14.19 0.18
CA TYR A 226 -10.18 14.64 1.47
C TYR A 226 -11.16 15.81 1.29
N ALA A 227 -10.88 16.76 0.42
CA ALA A 227 -11.80 17.85 0.10
C ALA A 227 -13.09 17.33 -0.55
N PHE A 228 -13.00 16.35 -1.44
CA PHE A 228 -14.16 15.73 -2.06
C PHE A 228 -14.96 14.89 -1.05
N GLU A 229 -14.31 14.12 -0.19
CA GLU A 229 -14.97 13.38 0.89
C GLU A 229 -15.65 14.31 1.91
N THR A 230 -15.03 15.43 2.26
CA THR A 230 -15.65 16.46 3.13
C THR A 230 -16.79 17.18 2.45
N LEU A 231 -16.69 17.50 1.16
CA LEU A 231 -17.79 18.07 0.37
C LEU A 231 -18.97 17.11 0.24
N THR A 232 -18.72 15.84 -0.03
CA THR A 232 -19.78 14.82 -0.08
C THR A 232 -20.44 14.59 1.28
N GLN A 233 -19.70 14.71 2.39
CA GLN A 233 -20.26 14.68 3.75
C GLN A 233 -21.10 15.94 4.08
N LEU A 234 -20.74 17.09 3.56
CA LEU A 234 -21.52 18.34 3.72
C LEU A 234 -22.87 18.28 2.99
N PHE A 235 -22.95 17.59 1.87
CA PHE A 235 -24.20 17.42 1.10
C PHE A 235 -25.07 16.23 1.56
N MET A 236 -24.61 15.39 2.49
CA MET A 236 -25.43 14.30 3.03
C MET A 236 -26.45 14.85 4.02
N ALA A 237 -27.74 14.61 3.76
CA ALA A 237 -28.79 14.90 4.72
C ALA A 237 -28.54 14.07 6.00
N ARG A 238 -28.12 14.74 7.08
CA ARG A 238 -27.92 14.10 8.37
C ARG A 238 -29.16 14.28 9.23
N ILE A 239 -29.88 13.19 9.54
CA ILE A 239 -31.09 13.20 10.36
C ILE A 239 -30.86 12.30 11.56
N ALA A 240 -31.24 12.75 12.77
CA ALA A 240 -31.04 12.06 14.03
C ALA A 240 -29.60 11.53 14.25
N GLY A 241 -28.60 12.27 13.78
CA GLY A 241 -27.18 11.89 13.89
C GLY A 241 -26.68 10.90 12.86
N ILE A 242 -27.52 10.39 11.94
CA ILE A 242 -27.16 9.40 10.91
C ILE A 242 -27.13 10.05 9.51
N ASN A 243 -26.15 9.64 8.71
CA ASN A 243 -26.07 9.99 7.31
C ASN A 243 -27.02 9.13 6.49
N ILE A 244 -28.00 9.77 5.86
CA ILE A 244 -29.01 9.07 5.08
C ILE A 244 -28.57 8.94 3.61
N PRO A 245 -28.71 7.75 2.99
CA PRO A 245 -28.28 7.54 1.61
C PRO A 245 -29.11 8.39 0.63
N GLN A 246 -28.45 9.26 -0.14
CA GLN A 246 -29.07 10.22 -1.05
C GLN A 246 -29.81 9.58 -2.23
N ASN A 247 -29.37 8.41 -2.69
CA ASN A 247 -29.90 7.73 -3.87
C ASN A 247 -31.18 6.91 -3.59
N LYS A 248 -31.62 6.85 -2.33
CA LYS A 248 -32.83 6.12 -1.93
C LYS A 248 -34.04 7.05 -1.85
N ILE A 249 -35.22 6.47 -2.00
CA ILE A 249 -36.49 7.18 -1.74
C ILE A 249 -36.61 7.48 -0.24
N VAL A 250 -37.18 8.60 0.10
CA VAL A 250 -37.25 9.13 1.50
C VAL A 250 -37.87 8.09 2.44
N SER A 251 -38.95 7.42 2.03
CA SER A 251 -39.64 6.41 2.83
C SER A 251 -38.76 5.18 3.18
N VAL A 252 -37.81 4.82 2.32
CA VAL A 252 -36.83 3.76 2.60
C VAL A 252 -35.61 4.31 3.34
N ALA A 253 -35.19 5.51 2.99
CA ALA A 253 -34.03 6.14 3.58
C ALA A 253 -34.19 6.42 5.08
N LEU A 254 -35.38 6.80 5.54
CA LEU A 254 -35.68 7.00 6.96
C LEU A 254 -35.63 5.72 7.79
N THR A 255 -35.79 4.54 7.16
CA THR A 255 -35.68 3.27 7.89
C THR A 255 -34.25 2.90 8.29
N TYR A 256 -33.24 3.64 7.80
CA TYR A 256 -31.85 3.50 8.27
C TYR A 256 -31.66 4.06 9.68
N ILE A 257 -32.61 4.87 10.18
CA ILE A 257 -32.62 5.38 11.55
C ILE A 257 -33.19 4.30 12.48
N HIS A 258 -32.40 3.86 13.47
CA HIS A 258 -32.85 2.87 14.42
C HIS A 258 -34.07 3.37 15.23
N GLY A 259 -35.17 2.67 15.17
CA GLY A 259 -36.45 3.06 15.76
C GLY A 259 -37.51 3.52 14.74
N ILE A 260 -37.13 3.75 13.48
CA ILE A 260 -38.06 4.10 12.43
C ILE A 260 -38.23 2.94 11.46
N GLY A 261 -39.37 2.25 11.53
CA GLY A 261 -39.75 1.22 10.58
C GLY A 261 -40.45 1.81 9.35
N LEU A 262 -40.72 0.96 8.35
CA LEU A 262 -41.34 1.35 7.08
C LEU A 262 -42.73 2.02 7.28
N HIS A 263 -43.49 1.56 8.26
CA HIS A 263 -44.80 2.13 8.62
C HIS A 263 -44.63 3.54 9.23
N SER A 264 -43.72 3.72 10.19
CA SER A 264 -43.45 5.02 10.78
C SER A 264 -42.90 6.01 9.75
N SER A 265 -42.01 5.53 8.87
CA SER A 265 -41.47 6.35 7.77
C SER A 265 -42.56 6.87 6.82
N LYS A 266 -43.48 6.03 6.43
CA LYS A 266 -44.65 6.44 5.58
C LYS A 266 -45.50 7.49 6.30
N LYS A 267 -45.83 7.28 7.60
CA LYS A 267 -46.57 8.27 8.40
C LYS A 267 -45.86 9.62 8.51
N ILE A 268 -44.52 9.63 8.62
CA ILE A 268 -43.74 10.85 8.64
C ILE A 268 -43.85 11.59 7.30
N CYS A 269 -43.72 10.88 6.17
CA CYS A 269 -43.86 11.47 4.85
C CYS A 269 -45.28 12.04 4.62
N ASP A 270 -46.33 11.29 4.98
CA ASP A 270 -47.74 11.71 4.84
C ASP A 270 -48.06 12.95 5.66
N LYS A 271 -47.54 13.05 6.89
CA LYS A 271 -47.75 14.23 7.79
C LYS A 271 -47.01 15.48 7.35
N LEU A 272 -45.93 15.34 6.61
CA LEU A 272 -45.08 16.45 6.14
C LEU A 272 -45.34 16.78 4.65
N ASP A 273 -46.37 16.20 4.04
CA ASP A 273 -46.73 16.36 2.62
C ASP A 273 -45.58 16.07 1.66
N ILE A 274 -44.75 15.06 1.98
CA ILE A 274 -43.65 14.63 1.14
C ILE A 274 -44.06 13.39 0.36
N SER A 275 -43.95 13.43 -0.96
CA SER A 275 -44.27 12.28 -1.79
C SER A 275 -43.41 11.06 -1.44
N LEU A 276 -44.01 9.89 -1.27
CA LEU A 276 -43.31 8.64 -0.95
C LEU A 276 -42.29 8.21 -2.01
N LYS A 277 -42.38 8.76 -3.23
CA LYS A 277 -41.49 8.46 -4.36
C LYS A 277 -40.30 9.45 -4.47
N THR A 278 -40.32 10.55 -3.72
CA THR A 278 -39.24 11.55 -3.72
C THR A 278 -37.93 10.94 -3.22
N ARG A 279 -36.83 11.24 -3.88
CA ARG A 279 -35.50 10.81 -3.44
C ARG A 279 -34.91 11.79 -2.43
N VAL A 280 -33.99 11.33 -1.58
CA VAL A 280 -33.37 12.17 -0.56
C VAL A 280 -32.60 13.35 -1.16
N ASN A 281 -32.02 13.19 -2.35
CA ASN A 281 -31.32 14.28 -3.07
C ASN A 281 -32.26 15.36 -3.65
N GLU A 282 -33.55 15.10 -3.72
CA GLU A 282 -34.57 16.02 -4.21
C GLU A 282 -35.22 16.83 -3.08
N LEU A 283 -34.89 16.52 -1.83
CA LEU A 283 -35.43 17.22 -0.67
C LEU A 283 -34.81 18.62 -0.52
N THR A 284 -35.63 19.60 -0.24
CA THR A 284 -35.17 20.94 0.13
C THR A 284 -34.67 20.96 1.58
N GLU A 285 -33.78 21.90 1.91
CA GLU A 285 -33.29 22.05 3.28
C GLU A 285 -34.42 22.26 4.30
N GLU A 286 -35.47 22.99 3.92
CA GLU A 286 -36.65 23.19 4.76
C GLU A 286 -37.37 21.87 5.05
N GLN A 287 -37.50 21.01 4.06
CA GLN A 287 -38.11 19.67 4.25
C GLN A 287 -37.26 18.78 5.16
N VAL A 288 -35.95 18.83 5.00
CA VAL A 288 -35.01 18.08 5.87
C VAL A 288 -35.11 18.58 7.31
N LEU A 289 -35.23 19.90 7.52
CA LEU A 289 -35.41 20.48 8.84
C LEU A 289 -36.74 20.03 9.48
N LYS A 290 -37.84 20.10 8.75
CA LYS A 290 -39.15 19.62 9.22
C LYS A 290 -39.14 18.13 9.59
N ILE A 291 -38.43 17.30 8.82
CA ILE A 291 -38.28 15.88 9.15
C ILE A 291 -37.51 15.70 10.44
N ARG A 292 -36.43 16.45 10.68
CA ARG A 292 -35.64 16.41 11.93
C ARG A 292 -36.51 16.79 13.12
N GLU A 293 -37.15 17.94 13.09
CA GLU A 293 -38.02 18.45 14.16
C GLU A 293 -39.16 17.48 14.48
N PHE A 294 -39.74 16.88 13.45
CA PHE A 294 -40.81 15.91 13.63
C PHE A 294 -40.33 14.63 14.30
N ILE A 295 -39.15 14.12 13.90
CA ILE A 295 -38.54 12.91 14.50
C ILE A 295 -38.15 13.18 15.94
N ASP A 296 -37.49 14.28 16.21
CA ASP A 296 -37.03 14.66 17.56
C ASP A 296 -38.20 14.84 18.54
N SER A 297 -39.35 15.38 18.04
CA SER A 297 -40.53 15.61 18.86
C SER A 297 -41.40 14.38 19.10
N ASN A 298 -41.48 13.45 18.14
CA ASN A 298 -42.47 12.39 18.17
C ASN A 298 -41.89 10.96 18.28
N HIS A 299 -40.58 10.79 18.08
CA HIS A 299 -39.94 9.49 18.06
C HIS A 299 -38.67 9.44 18.91
N LYS A 300 -38.56 8.44 19.76
CA LYS A 300 -37.27 8.10 20.38
C LYS A 300 -36.49 7.24 19.41
N VAL A 301 -35.34 7.71 19.00
CA VAL A 301 -34.52 7.06 17.96
C VAL A 301 -33.06 6.90 18.42
N GLU A 302 -32.33 6.03 17.72
CA GLU A 302 -30.88 5.85 17.88
C GLU A 302 -30.39 5.73 19.33
N GLY A 303 -29.61 6.67 19.81
CA GLY A 303 -28.94 6.62 21.11
C GLY A 303 -29.90 6.49 22.28
N ASP A 304 -30.99 7.25 22.26
CA ASP A 304 -31.97 7.26 23.35
C ASP A 304 -32.78 5.96 23.38
N LEU A 305 -33.19 5.47 22.20
CA LEU A 305 -33.87 4.17 22.11
C LEU A 305 -32.95 3.02 22.50
N ARG A 306 -31.71 3.01 22.06
CA ARG A 306 -30.71 1.98 22.41
C ARG A 306 -30.42 1.98 23.91
N ARG A 307 -30.35 3.18 24.52
CA ARG A 307 -30.18 3.32 25.99
C ARG A 307 -31.38 2.75 26.75
N GLU A 308 -32.60 3.09 26.32
CA GLU A 308 -33.84 2.58 26.95
C GLU A 308 -33.93 1.05 26.84
N ILE A 309 -33.65 0.50 25.64
CA ILE A 309 -33.60 -0.96 25.44
C ILE A 309 -32.57 -1.60 26.36
N SER A 310 -31.36 -1.02 26.44
CA SER A 310 -30.29 -1.57 27.31
C SER A 310 -30.66 -1.53 28.78
N ILE A 311 -31.31 -0.47 29.26
CA ILE A 311 -31.81 -0.35 30.64
C ILE A 311 -32.88 -1.40 30.88
N ASN A 312 -33.81 -1.60 29.96
CA ASN A 312 -34.87 -2.58 30.09
C ASN A 312 -34.34 -4.02 30.10
N ILE A 313 -33.35 -4.33 29.25
CA ILE A 313 -32.66 -5.63 29.27
C ILE A 313 -31.94 -5.83 30.58
N LYS A 314 -31.20 -4.83 31.06
CA LYS A 314 -30.50 -4.90 32.35
C LYS A 314 -31.51 -5.18 33.50
N ARG A 315 -32.61 -4.44 33.54
CA ARG A 315 -33.67 -4.67 34.53
C ARG A 315 -34.20 -6.09 34.49
N LEU A 316 -34.45 -6.66 33.29
CA LEU A 316 -34.93 -8.04 33.15
C LEU A 316 -33.90 -9.07 33.62
N VAL A 317 -32.61 -8.78 33.40
CA VAL A 317 -31.48 -9.62 33.86
C VAL A 317 -31.35 -9.55 35.39
N ASP A 318 -31.41 -8.34 35.96
CA ASP A 318 -31.30 -8.12 37.43
C ASP A 318 -32.46 -8.76 38.18
N LEU A 319 -33.67 -8.77 37.61
CA LEU A 319 -34.85 -9.46 38.14
C LEU A 319 -34.80 -10.99 37.95
N ALA A 320 -33.72 -11.54 37.40
CA ALA A 320 -33.55 -12.96 37.10
C ALA A 320 -34.72 -13.58 36.29
N SER A 321 -35.43 -12.77 35.51
CA SER A 321 -36.54 -13.22 34.68
C SER A 321 -36.07 -14.20 33.60
N TYR A 322 -36.98 -15.07 33.13
CA TYR A 322 -36.66 -15.99 32.02
C TYR A 322 -36.15 -15.26 30.78
N ARG A 323 -36.76 -14.13 30.39
CA ARG A 323 -36.31 -13.27 29.29
C ARG A 323 -34.91 -12.69 29.57
N GLY A 324 -34.64 -12.22 30.78
CA GLY A 324 -33.33 -11.70 31.17
C GLY A 324 -32.23 -12.76 31.09
N SER A 325 -32.52 -13.98 31.55
CA SER A 325 -31.61 -15.12 31.49
C SER A 325 -31.26 -15.47 30.03
N ARG A 326 -32.22 -15.37 29.11
CA ARG A 326 -31.99 -15.60 27.67
C ARG A 326 -31.15 -14.51 27.05
N HIS A 327 -31.39 -13.24 27.36
CA HIS A 327 -30.53 -12.14 26.94
C HIS A 327 -29.08 -12.30 27.43
N LYS A 328 -28.87 -12.71 28.67
CA LYS A 328 -27.56 -12.99 29.25
C LYS A 328 -26.82 -14.12 28.52
N LYS A 329 -27.56 -15.11 28.01
CA LYS A 329 -26.99 -16.26 27.25
C LYS A 329 -26.93 -16.06 25.76
N ASN A 330 -27.23 -14.85 25.24
CA ASN A 330 -27.29 -14.54 23.81
C ASN A 330 -28.19 -15.47 22.96
N TYR A 331 -29.25 -16.03 23.58
CA TYR A 331 -30.21 -16.83 22.83
C TYR A 331 -31.19 -15.91 22.07
N GLN A 332 -31.48 -16.23 20.81
CA GLN A 332 -32.54 -15.56 20.05
C GLN A 332 -33.88 -15.80 20.72
N LEU A 333 -34.52 -14.72 21.18
CA LEU A 333 -35.76 -14.77 21.96
C LEU A 333 -36.97 -15.24 21.14
N GLU A 334 -37.01 -14.96 19.85
CA GLU A 334 -38.18 -15.21 19.01
C GLU A 334 -38.23 -16.62 18.40
N ALA A 335 -37.09 -17.15 17.96
CA ALA A 335 -37.05 -18.47 17.33
C ALA A 335 -37.39 -19.62 18.29
N SER A 336 -37.10 -19.46 19.60
CA SER A 336 -37.27 -20.52 20.57
C SER A 336 -38.71 -20.65 21.09
N VAL A 337 -39.52 -19.59 21.01
CA VAL A 337 -40.94 -19.67 21.36
C VAL A 337 -41.71 -20.40 20.26
N LEU A 338 -41.39 -20.10 19.00
CA LEU A 338 -41.98 -20.80 17.86
C LEU A 338 -41.60 -22.29 17.81
N ILE A 339 -40.33 -22.62 18.08
CA ILE A 339 -39.88 -24.03 18.13
C ILE A 339 -40.52 -24.77 19.32
N ALA A 340 -40.59 -24.14 20.49
CA ALA A 340 -41.26 -24.74 21.65
C ALA A 340 -42.78 -24.91 21.44
N MET A 341 -43.44 -23.99 20.75
CA MET A 341 -44.87 -24.14 20.38
C MET A 341 -45.06 -25.23 19.33
N GLN A 342 -44.20 -25.34 18.34
CA GLN A 342 -44.24 -26.41 17.35
C GLN A 342 -43.95 -27.79 17.94
N GLU A 343 -43.05 -27.89 18.91
CA GLU A 343 -42.81 -29.14 19.65
C GLU A 343 -43.99 -29.51 20.55
N LEU A 344 -44.64 -28.53 21.19
CA LEU A 344 -45.86 -28.74 21.98
C LEU A 344 -47.05 -29.15 21.09
N GLU A 345 -47.19 -28.63 19.90
CA GLU A 345 -48.21 -29.07 18.94
C GLU A 345 -47.95 -30.48 18.42
N LYS A 346 -46.70 -30.85 18.16
CA LYS A 346 -46.31 -32.21 17.78
C LYS A 346 -46.61 -33.22 18.90
N VAL A 347 -46.37 -32.86 20.15
CA VAL A 347 -46.69 -33.74 21.32
C VAL A 347 -48.21 -33.84 21.52
N LYS A 348 -48.99 -32.80 21.19
CA LYS A 348 -50.47 -32.87 21.25
C LYS A 348 -51.09 -33.70 20.11
N GLN A 349 -50.39 -33.80 18.96
CA GLN A 349 -50.85 -34.67 17.86
C GLN A 349 -50.50 -36.15 18.02
N LEU A 350 -49.60 -36.47 18.97
CA LEU A 350 -49.15 -37.82 19.27
C LEU A 350 -49.87 -38.41 20.54
N ARG A 351 -50.84 -37.69 21.11
CA ARG A 351 -51.78 -38.13 22.12
C ARG A 351 -53.20 -38.15 21.54
#